data_299fc82e2e6af8f721b8eb73202567fd
#
_entry.id   299fc82e2e6af8f721b8eb73202567fd
#
_cell.length_a   1.000
_cell.length_b   1.000
_cell.length_c   1.000
_cell.angle_alpha   90.00
_cell.angle_beta   90.00
_cell.angle_gamma   90.00
#
_symmetry.space_group_name_H-M   'P 1'
#
loop_
_entity.id
_entity.type
_entity.pdbx_description
1 polymer ?
#
loop_
_entity_poly.entity_id
_entity_poly.type
_entity_poly.pdbx_seq_one_letter_code
_entity_poly.pdbx_strand_id
1 'polypeptide(L)'
;LDGIPDTSNPTSDLKRLLAQPTIASKNWVYGQYDHMVRDGSVVCPGSDAAVIRIKGDSLPITKAQYAEGQASRMSEPVVTPDKYVAMSVDCNGTHVYLDPYEGGKAAVAECCRNLACSGAIPLGSTDNLNFGNPHNPEIFWQLKESVRGLAEGCRAFSAPVTGGNVSLYNQRGALGAIDPTPTVAVVGLIEKPEHITTQWFKDAGDVILLLGSPMDLDDPLQGLGGSVQLQAAHGKKTGLPPRVDLEAAKTLHTSLLGLIREGVVKSAHDCSEGGLAVCLAESCMSQQIARGTPRLIGAQVELPAPAAGSPAPRLDALLFGETQNRIVITVASQDAGRVLKQCGILGVPAQRLGTVGGDMLSIRSGTTTLESPVAELHDIWWNAIARAMG
;
A
#
# COMPACT_ATOMS: atom_id res chain seq x y z
N LEU A 1 13.77 -20.91 -6.84
CA LEU A 1 14.78 -19.88 -7.13
C LEU A 1 16.08 -20.45 -7.76
N ASP A 2 16.12 -21.77 -7.99
CA ASP A 2 17.27 -22.41 -8.60
C ASP A 2 17.58 -21.81 -9.97
N GLY A 3 18.85 -21.43 -10.18
CA GLY A 3 19.29 -20.79 -11.41
C GLY A 3 18.99 -19.28 -11.56
N ILE A 4 18.42 -18.64 -10.53
CA ILE A 4 18.25 -17.19 -10.46
C ILE A 4 19.31 -16.64 -9.49
N PRO A 5 20.27 -15.82 -9.96
CA PRO A 5 21.28 -15.24 -9.10
C PRO A 5 20.65 -14.22 -8.13
N ASP A 6 21.19 -14.13 -6.92
CA ASP A 6 20.87 -13.07 -5.98
C ASP A 6 21.39 -11.72 -6.49
N THR A 7 20.89 -10.61 -5.94
CA THR A 7 21.35 -9.28 -6.32
C THR A 7 22.84 -9.08 -6.00
N SER A 8 23.57 -8.59 -6.98
CA SER A 8 24.98 -8.16 -6.82
C SER A 8 25.12 -6.66 -6.62
N ASN A 9 24.06 -5.89 -6.93
CA ASN A 9 24.04 -4.43 -6.80
C ASN A 9 22.62 -3.94 -6.43
N PRO A 10 22.27 -4.00 -5.14
CA PRO A 10 20.93 -3.65 -4.68
C PRO A 10 20.55 -2.18 -4.94
N THR A 11 21.53 -1.27 -5.00
CA THR A 11 21.28 0.14 -5.37
C THR A 11 20.80 0.26 -6.81
N SER A 12 21.40 -0.48 -7.74
CA SER A 12 20.99 -0.50 -9.15
C SER A 12 19.59 -1.13 -9.30
N ASP A 13 19.31 -2.17 -8.53
CA ASP A 13 18.00 -2.84 -8.56
C ASP A 13 16.91 -1.93 -8.02
N LEU A 14 17.13 -1.22 -6.90
CA LEU A 14 16.17 -0.24 -6.39
C LEU A 14 15.84 0.83 -7.46
N LYS A 15 16.87 1.39 -8.11
CA LYS A 15 16.67 2.39 -9.17
C LYS A 15 15.88 1.83 -10.36
N ARG A 16 16.14 0.58 -10.73
CA ARG A 16 15.39 -0.12 -11.78
C ARG A 16 13.93 -0.32 -11.40
N LEU A 17 13.64 -0.69 -10.14
CA LEU A 17 12.30 -0.87 -9.62
C LEU A 17 11.51 0.44 -9.57
N LEU A 18 12.11 1.50 -9.05
CA LEU A 18 11.47 2.83 -8.99
C LEU A 18 11.12 3.39 -10.38
N ALA A 19 11.81 2.94 -11.43
CA ALA A 19 11.52 3.30 -12.82
C ALA A 19 10.41 2.44 -13.46
N GLN A 20 9.94 1.35 -12.80
CA GLN A 20 8.87 0.52 -13.37
C GLN A 20 7.53 1.27 -13.31
N PRO A 21 6.71 1.24 -14.38
CA PRO A 21 5.41 1.94 -14.40
C PRO A 21 4.46 1.53 -13.29
N THR A 22 4.56 0.30 -12.77
CA THR A 22 3.78 -0.19 -11.62
C THR A 22 4.15 0.50 -10.32
N ILE A 23 5.43 0.82 -10.11
CA ILE A 23 5.96 1.45 -8.89
C ILE A 23 6.06 2.97 -9.03
N ALA A 24 6.47 3.46 -10.20
CA ALA A 24 6.70 4.88 -10.44
C ALA A 24 5.52 5.78 -10.07
N SER A 25 5.80 7.03 -9.72
CA SER A 25 4.77 8.04 -9.46
C SER A 25 3.79 8.15 -10.63
N LYS A 26 2.50 8.18 -10.32
CA LYS A 26 1.45 8.39 -11.32
C LYS A 26 1.16 9.88 -11.58
N ASN A 27 2.08 10.78 -11.18
CA ASN A 27 1.90 12.23 -11.28
C ASN A 27 1.58 12.70 -12.70
N TRP A 28 2.20 12.09 -13.71
CA TRP A 28 1.92 12.37 -15.11
C TRP A 28 0.47 12.08 -15.49
N VAL A 29 -0.16 11.08 -14.85
CA VAL A 29 -1.56 10.70 -15.08
C VAL A 29 -2.49 11.65 -14.33
N TYR A 30 -2.39 11.73 -13.00
CA TYR A 30 -3.33 12.51 -12.19
C TYR A 30 -3.12 14.02 -12.33
N GLY A 31 -1.92 14.48 -12.71
CA GLY A 31 -1.65 15.88 -12.99
C GLY A 31 -2.41 16.46 -14.20
N GLN A 32 -3.00 15.59 -15.03
CA GLN A 32 -3.86 16.02 -16.15
C GLN A 32 -5.28 16.39 -15.73
N TYR A 33 -5.66 16.11 -14.47
CA TYR A 33 -6.99 16.35 -13.93
C TYR A 33 -6.93 17.26 -12.70
N ASP A 34 -8.00 18.00 -12.47
CA ASP A 34 -8.16 18.76 -11.22
C ASP A 34 -8.66 17.81 -10.11
N HIS A 35 -7.73 17.31 -9.31
CA HIS A 35 -8.02 16.46 -8.15
C HIS A 35 -8.20 17.26 -6.84
N MET A 36 -8.22 18.59 -6.92
CA MET A 36 -8.36 19.49 -5.76
C MET A 36 -9.64 20.35 -5.83
N VAL A 37 -10.53 20.08 -6.78
CA VAL A 37 -11.76 20.84 -6.96
C VAL A 37 -12.62 20.86 -5.67
N ARG A 38 -13.24 22.00 -5.37
CA ARG A 38 -14.12 22.23 -4.20
C ARG A 38 -13.48 22.08 -2.82
N ASP A 39 -12.20 22.19 -2.67
CA ASP A 39 -11.47 22.19 -1.39
C ASP A 39 -11.74 20.98 -0.46
N GLY A 40 -12.31 19.90 -0.99
CA GLY A 40 -12.55 18.66 -0.23
C GLY A 40 -11.33 17.74 -0.11
N SER A 41 -10.33 17.88 -0.97
CA SER A 41 -9.14 17.02 -0.98
C SER A 41 -8.23 17.34 0.20
N VAL A 42 -8.09 16.39 1.12
CA VAL A 42 -7.21 16.50 2.30
C VAL A 42 -5.88 15.82 2.06
N VAL A 43 -5.91 14.60 1.52
CA VAL A 43 -4.73 13.89 1.03
C VAL A 43 -4.93 13.65 -0.45
N CYS A 44 -4.09 14.31 -1.26
CA CYS A 44 -4.10 14.19 -2.71
C CYS A 44 -3.49 12.85 -3.15
N PRO A 45 -3.64 12.44 -4.44
CA PRO A 45 -3.01 11.24 -4.97
C PRO A 45 -1.51 11.18 -4.67
N GLY A 46 -1.00 9.98 -4.38
CA GLY A 46 0.42 9.72 -4.09
C GLY A 46 0.72 9.34 -2.64
N SER A 47 -0.30 9.01 -1.85
CA SER A 47 -0.19 8.30 -0.58
C SER A 47 -0.99 7.00 -0.66
N ASP A 48 -0.97 6.17 0.40
CA ASP A 48 -1.66 4.87 0.45
C ASP A 48 -3.16 4.98 0.14
N ALA A 49 -3.80 6.07 0.54
CA ALA A 49 -5.16 6.39 0.13
C ALA A 49 -5.34 7.90 -0.11
N ALA A 50 -6.26 8.23 -1.02
CA ALA A 50 -6.78 9.58 -1.13
C ALA A 50 -7.78 9.84 0.00
N VAL A 51 -7.74 11.04 0.62
CA VAL A 51 -8.65 11.41 1.70
C VAL A 51 -9.46 12.65 1.32
N ILE A 52 -10.77 12.53 1.41
CA ILE A 52 -11.72 13.61 1.10
C ILE A 52 -12.49 13.99 2.36
N ARG A 53 -12.61 15.30 2.59
CA ARG A 53 -13.47 15.88 3.62
C ARG A 53 -14.88 16.03 3.10
N ILE A 54 -15.86 15.53 3.85
CA ILE A 54 -17.28 15.81 3.68
C ILE A 54 -17.66 16.83 4.74
N LYS A 55 -17.95 18.04 4.31
CA LYS A 55 -18.32 19.14 5.22
C LYS A 55 -19.66 18.85 5.88
N GLY A 56 -19.71 19.00 7.17
CA GLY A 56 -20.91 18.72 7.96
C GLY A 56 -22.10 19.62 7.63
N ASP A 57 -21.85 20.88 7.31
CA ASP A 57 -22.86 21.85 6.88
C ASP A 57 -23.40 21.61 5.47
N SER A 58 -22.79 20.70 4.71
CA SER A 58 -23.16 20.37 3.33
C SER A 58 -24.20 19.26 3.25
N LEU A 59 -24.57 18.64 4.35
CA LEU A 59 -25.57 17.57 4.36
C LEU A 59 -26.96 18.17 4.13
N PRO A 60 -27.67 17.82 3.03
CA PRO A 60 -29.01 18.31 2.80
C PRO A 60 -29.94 17.81 3.91
N ILE A 61 -30.79 18.70 4.41
CA ILE A 61 -31.89 18.31 5.31
C ILE A 61 -32.74 17.27 4.54
N THR A 62 -32.89 16.08 5.09
CA THR A 62 -33.67 15.03 4.45
C THR A 62 -35.13 15.41 4.37
N LYS A 63 -35.86 14.95 3.33
CA LYS A 63 -37.32 15.17 3.21
C LYS A 63 -38.09 14.69 4.44
N ALA A 64 -37.59 13.65 5.13
CA ALA A 64 -38.16 13.16 6.37
C ALA A 64 -38.05 14.19 7.53
N GLN A 65 -36.90 14.83 7.67
CA GLN A 65 -36.69 15.89 8.68
C GLN A 65 -37.55 17.12 8.38
N TYR A 66 -37.84 17.41 7.12
CA TYR A 66 -38.74 18.48 6.69
C TYR A 66 -40.21 18.13 7.00
N ALA A 67 -40.63 16.89 6.77
CA ALA A 67 -41.98 16.39 7.03
C ALA A 67 -42.32 16.30 8.52
N GLU A 68 -41.33 16.04 9.37
CA GLU A 68 -41.53 15.97 10.83
C GLU A 68 -41.59 17.35 11.53
N GLY A 69 -41.56 18.44 10.77
CA GLY A 69 -41.62 19.81 11.31
C GLY A 69 -40.45 20.20 12.18
N GLN A 70 -39.37 19.41 12.20
CA GLN A 70 -38.17 19.68 12.98
C GLN A 70 -37.40 20.88 12.42
N ALA A 71 -37.51 21.16 11.14
CA ALA A 71 -36.86 22.31 10.52
C ALA A 71 -37.37 23.65 11.03
N SER A 72 -38.59 23.73 11.53
CA SER A 72 -39.19 24.96 12.07
C SER A 72 -38.83 25.24 13.54
N ARG A 73 -38.20 24.30 14.24
CA ARG A 73 -37.77 24.43 15.64
C ARG A 73 -36.27 24.66 15.81
N MET A 74 -35.51 24.68 14.73
CA MET A 74 -34.05 24.91 14.81
C MET A 74 -33.79 26.41 14.89
N SER A 75 -33.82 26.95 16.09
CA SER A 75 -33.34 28.31 16.40
C SER A 75 -31.80 28.39 16.39
N GLU A 76 -31.10 27.27 16.35
CA GLU A 76 -29.66 27.17 16.21
C GLU A 76 -29.29 26.17 15.11
N PRO A 77 -28.33 26.50 14.22
CA PRO A 77 -27.86 25.53 13.23
C PRO A 77 -27.19 24.34 13.97
N VAL A 78 -27.68 23.13 13.73
CA VAL A 78 -26.97 21.93 14.16
C VAL A 78 -25.69 21.83 13.36
N VAL A 79 -24.56 22.20 13.95
CA VAL A 79 -23.24 22.00 13.36
C VAL A 79 -22.94 20.52 13.39
N THR A 80 -23.11 19.86 12.24
CA THR A 80 -22.64 18.49 12.07
C THR A 80 -21.13 18.53 11.86
N PRO A 81 -20.35 17.67 12.55
CA PRO A 81 -18.90 17.63 12.34
C PRO A 81 -18.54 17.16 10.94
N ASP A 82 -17.43 17.64 10.43
CA ASP A 82 -16.84 17.12 9.19
C ASP A 82 -16.58 15.63 9.31
N LYS A 83 -16.72 14.92 8.20
CA LYS A 83 -16.33 13.50 8.06
C LYS A 83 -15.22 13.37 7.05
N TYR A 84 -14.39 12.36 7.22
CA TYR A 84 -13.28 12.09 6.33
C TYR A 84 -13.42 10.70 5.75
N VAL A 85 -13.37 10.60 4.43
CA VAL A 85 -13.50 9.35 3.68
C VAL A 85 -12.20 9.09 2.95
N ALA A 86 -11.60 7.94 3.20
CA ALA A 86 -10.42 7.47 2.49
C ALA A 86 -10.81 6.48 1.39
N MET A 87 -10.08 6.48 0.28
CA MET A 87 -10.27 5.57 -0.85
C MET A 87 -8.95 5.00 -1.32
N SER A 88 -8.87 3.67 -1.42
CA SER A 88 -7.75 2.94 -1.98
C SER A 88 -8.23 2.05 -3.12
N VAL A 89 -7.35 1.83 -4.12
CA VAL A 89 -7.63 0.97 -5.28
C VAL A 89 -6.43 0.07 -5.49
N ASP A 90 -6.67 -1.23 -5.68
CA ASP A 90 -5.60 -2.19 -5.84
C ASP A 90 -5.96 -3.35 -6.78
N CYS A 91 -4.93 -3.92 -7.42
CA CYS A 91 -4.90 -5.22 -8.07
C CYS A 91 -3.51 -5.52 -8.63
N ASN A 92 -2.84 -6.57 -8.17
CA ASN A 92 -1.65 -7.11 -8.82
C ASN A 92 -2.04 -8.19 -9.84
N GLY A 93 -2.17 -7.81 -11.13
CA GLY A 93 -2.56 -8.73 -12.20
C GLY A 93 -1.59 -9.90 -12.42
N THR A 94 -0.31 -9.75 -12.06
CA THR A 94 0.66 -10.85 -12.11
C THR A 94 0.37 -11.89 -11.03
N HIS A 95 0.09 -11.46 -9.81
CA HIS A 95 -0.29 -12.36 -8.72
C HIS A 95 -1.59 -13.11 -9.06
N VAL A 96 -2.59 -12.41 -9.59
CA VAL A 96 -3.86 -13.02 -10.02
C VAL A 96 -3.65 -14.00 -11.18
N TYR A 97 -2.74 -13.72 -12.10
CA TYR A 97 -2.41 -14.66 -13.19
C TYR A 97 -1.75 -15.94 -12.68
N LEU A 98 -0.87 -15.84 -11.70
CA LEU A 98 -0.12 -16.97 -11.16
C LEU A 98 -0.94 -17.80 -10.16
N ASP A 99 -1.76 -17.15 -9.33
CA ASP A 99 -2.74 -17.77 -8.44
C ASP A 99 -3.96 -16.85 -8.30
N PRO A 100 -5.05 -17.11 -9.05
CA PRO A 100 -6.22 -16.21 -9.05
C PRO A 100 -6.90 -16.06 -7.69
N TYR A 101 -6.90 -17.12 -6.87
CA TYR A 101 -7.50 -17.06 -5.55
C TYR A 101 -6.67 -16.23 -4.58
N GLU A 102 -5.38 -16.50 -4.46
CA GLU A 102 -4.49 -15.74 -3.59
C GLU A 102 -4.35 -14.28 -4.09
N GLY A 103 -4.22 -14.06 -5.40
CA GLY A 103 -4.16 -12.71 -5.97
C GLY A 103 -5.43 -11.89 -5.73
N GLY A 104 -6.61 -12.50 -5.86
CA GLY A 104 -7.88 -11.84 -5.53
C GLY A 104 -7.99 -11.51 -4.04
N LYS A 105 -7.59 -12.42 -3.17
CA LYS A 105 -7.55 -12.22 -1.72
C LYS A 105 -6.57 -11.11 -1.33
N ALA A 106 -5.38 -11.10 -1.95
CA ALA A 106 -4.35 -10.10 -1.71
C ALA A 106 -4.82 -8.69 -2.09
N ALA A 107 -5.50 -8.51 -3.23
CA ALA A 107 -6.00 -7.21 -3.67
C ALA A 107 -6.92 -6.54 -2.62
N VAL A 108 -7.82 -7.29 -1.99
CA VAL A 108 -8.68 -6.77 -0.92
C VAL A 108 -7.87 -6.46 0.34
N ALA A 109 -6.96 -7.37 0.72
CA ALA A 109 -6.14 -7.19 1.92
C ALA A 109 -5.24 -5.96 1.80
N GLU A 110 -4.69 -5.71 0.63
CA GLU A 110 -3.84 -4.55 0.34
C GLU A 110 -4.62 -3.25 0.34
N CYS A 111 -5.79 -3.18 -0.32
CA CYS A 111 -6.68 -2.03 -0.19
C CYS A 111 -6.99 -1.70 1.28
N CYS A 112 -7.31 -2.70 2.10
CA CYS A 112 -7.63 -2.50 3.51
C CYS A 112 -6.38 -2.11 4.32
N ARG A 113 -5.18 -2.58 3.95
CA ARG A 113 -3.91 -2.20 4.55
C ARG A 113 -3.58 -0.73 4.25
N ASN A 114 -3.77 -0.29 3.01
CA ASN A 114 -3.63 1.10 2.58
C ASN A 114 -4.57 2.03 3.35
N LEU A 115 -5.82 1.62 3.53
CA LEU A 115 -6.77 2.37 4.36
C LEU A 115 -6.31 2.45 5.82
N ALA A 116 -5.82 1.35 6.41
CA ALA A 116 -5.31 1.35 7.77
C ALA A 116 -4.08 2.27 7.93
N CYS A 117 -3.16 2.28 6.95
CA CYS A 117 -2.03 3.22 6.90
C CYS A 117 -2.48 4.67 6.84
N SER A 118 -3.63 4.94 6.25
CA SER A 118 -4.23 6.28 6.19
C SER A 118 -5.09 6.65 7.41
N GLY A 119 -5.29 5.72 8.37
CA GLY A 119 -6.09 5.90 9.58
C GLY A 119 -7.58 5.56 9.41
N ALA A 120 -7.96 4.90 8.31
CA ALA A 120 -9.34 4.60 7.97
C ALA A 120 -9.76 3.16 8.29
N ILE A 121 -11.02 3.01 8.72
CA ILE A 121 -11.68 1.72 8.88
C ILE A 121 -12.46 1.42 7.59
N PRO A 122 -12.30 0.23 6.96
CA PRO A 122 -13.09 -0.16 5.80
C PRO A 122 -14.60 -0.10 6.06
N LEU A 123 -15.36 0.39 5.09
CA LEU A 123 -16.83 0.47 5.12
C LEU A 123 -17.50 -0.36 4.04
N GLY A 124 -16.91 -0.40 2.85
CA GLY A 124 -17.47 -1.10 1.71
C GLY A 124 -16.52 -1.08 0.52
N SER A 125 -16.78 -1.96 -0.42
CA SER A 125 -15.96 -2.14 -1.61
C SER A 125 -16.76 -2.08 -2.89
N THR A 126 -16.06 -1.84 -3.98
CA THR A 126 -16.53 -2.03 -5.35
C THR A 126 -15.43 -2.74 -6.14
N ASP A 127 -15.82 -3.48 -7.19
CA ASP A 127 -14.86 -4.16 -8.03
C ASP A 127 -15.03 -3.78 -9.51
N ASN A 128 -13.95 -3.97 -10.28
CA ASN A 128 -13.95 -3.87 -11.72
C ASN A 128 -13.20 -5.10 -12.27
N LEU A 129 -13.97 -6.14 -12.59
CA LEU A 129 -13.49 -7.44 -12.99
C LEU A 129 -13.13 -7.44 -14.48
N ASN A 130 -11.83 -7.49 -14.81
CA ASN A 130 -11.36 -7.48 -16.20
C ASN A 130 -10.72 -8.82 -16.54
N PHE A 131 -11.33 -9.57 -17.49
CA PHE A 131 -10.89 -10.90 -17.91
C PHE A 131 -11.02 -11.07 -19.42
N GLY A 132 -10.33 -12.08 -19.96
CA GLY A 132 -10.44 -12.48 -21.34
C GLY A 132 -11.79 -13.15 -21.65
N ASN A 133 -11.82 -13.98 -22.72
CA ASN A 133 -13.01 -14.68 -23.15
C ASN A 133 -13.42 -15.80 -22.15
N PRO A 134 -14.57 -15.72 -21.48
CA PRO A 134 -15.00 -16.69 -20.47
C PRO A 134 -15.45 -18.04 -21.06
N HIS A 135 -15.59 -18.16 -22.38
CA HIS A 135 -15.77 -19.47 -23.02
C HIS A 135 -14.50 -20.31 -23.04
N ASN A 136 -13.33 -19.70 -22.77
CA ASN A 136 -12.10 -20.45 -22.47
C ASN A 136 -12.16 -20.95 -21.02
N PRO A 137 -12.12 -22.28 -20.78
CA PRO A 137 -12.21 -22.85 -19.44
C PRO A 137 -11.14 -22.33 -18.46
N GLU A 138 -9.94 -22.04 -18.91
CA GLU A 138 -8.86 -21.49 -18.08
C GLU A 138 -9.19 -20.08 -17.60
N ILE A 139 -9.70 -19.23 -18.50
CA ILE A 139 -10.11 -17.86 -18.15
C ILE A 139 -11.32 -17.87 -17.24
N PHE A 140 -12.28 -18.76 -17.47
CA PHE A 140 -13.42 -18.92 -16.57
C PHE A 140 -12.99 -19.39 -15.18
N TRP A 141 -12.02 -20.29 -15.10
CA TRP A 141 -11.42 -20.71 -13.84
C TRP A 141 -10.74 -19.55 -13.12
N GLN A 142 -9.94 -18.74 -13.84
CA GLN A 142 -9.33 -17.53 -13.27
C GLN A 142 -10.39 -16.58 -12.70
N LEU A 143 -11.45 -16.29 -13.43
CA LEU A 143 -12.56 -15.45 -12.97
C LEU A 143 -13.20 -16.01 -11.69
N LYS A 144 -13.55 -17.30 -11.70
CA LYS A 144 -14.20 -17.97 -10.57
C LYS A 144 -13.33 -17.93 -9.31
N GLU A 145 -12.06 -18.29 -9.44
CA GLU A 145 -11.15 -18.35 -8.28
C GLU A 145 -10.79 -16.94 -7.77
N SER A 146 -10.64 -15.96 -8.66
CA SER A 146 -10.44 -14.55 -8.25
C SER A 146 -11.62 -14.03 -7.44
N VAL A 147 -12.85 -14.26 -7.91
CA VAL A 147 -14.08 -13.85 -7.19
C VAL A 147 -14.18 -14.54 -5.83
N ARG A 148 -13.77 -15.81 -5.74
CA ARG A 148 -13.73 -16.54 -4.47
C ARG A 148 -12.73 -15.89 -3.49
N GLY A 149 -11.54 -15.53 -3.96
CA GLY A 149 -10.52 -14.83 -3.15
C GLY A 149 -10.99 -13.44 -2.70
N LEU A 150 -11.54 -12.65 -3.62
CA LEU A 150 -12.14 -11.34 -3.31
C LEU A 150 -13.22 -11.45 -2.22
N ALA A 151 -14.14 -12.41 -2.39
CA ALA A 151 -15.24 -12.60 -1.43
C ALA A 151 -14.74 -12.98 -0.04
N GLU A 152 -13.66 -13.76 0.07
CA GLU A 152 -13.06 -14.11 1.34
C GLU A 152 -12.39 -12.90 1.99
N GLY A 153 -11.59 -12.13 1.24
CA GLY A 153 -11.01 -10.88 1.71
C GLY A 153 -12.06 -9.87 2.19
N CYS A 154 -13.12 -9.65 1.39
CA CYS A 154 -14.21 -8.74 1.76
C CYS A 154 -14.92 -9.16 3.05
N ARG A 155 -15.14 -10.47 3.27
CA ARG A 155 -15.72 -10.96 4.53
C ARG A 155 -14.78 -10.76 5.72
N ALA A 156 -13.48 -11.03 5.54
CA ALA A 156 -12.50 -10.89 6.59
C ALA A 156 -12.42 -9.45 7.11
N PHE A 157 -12.46 -8.46 6.23
CA PHE A 157 -12.35 -7.04 6.58
C PHE A 157 -13.72 -6.34 6.74
N SER A 158 -14.84 -7.06 6.68
CA SER A 158 -16.18 -6.49 6.78
C SER A 158 -16.42 -5.36 5.77
N ALA A 159 -15.86 -5.51 4.56
CA ALA A 159 -15.96 -4.56 3.45
C ALA A 159 -16.90 -5.12 2.35
N PRO A 160 -18.24 -5.07 2.54
CA PRO A 160 -19.19 -5.65 1.60
C PRO A 160 -19.08 -5.00 0.23
N VAL A 161 -19.22 -5.80 -0.82
CA VAL A 161 -19.29 -5.30 -2.20
C VAL A 161 -20.63 -4.60 -2.41
N THR A 162 -20.60 -3.30 -2.70
CA THR A 162 -21.81 -2.46 -2.86
C THR A 162 -22.18 -2.27 -4.32
N GLY A 163 -21.31 -2.62 -5.24
CA GLY A 163 -21.48 -2.50 -6.69
C GLY A 163 -20.21 -2.93 -7.40
N GLY A 164 -20.23 -2.87 -8.72
CA GLY A 164 -19.05 -3.24 -9.50
C GLY A 164 -19.34 -3.28 -10.99
N ASN A 165 -18.33 -3.71 -11.75
CA ASN A 165 -18.39 -3.91 -13.18
C ASN A 165 -17.68 -5.20 -13.58
N VAL A 166 -18.18 -5.87 -14.61
CA VAL A 166 -17.51 -7.02 -15.23
C VAL A 166 -17.27 -6.70 -16.70
N SER A 167 -16.00 -6.70 -17.08
CA SER A 167 -15.54 -6.53 -18.46
C SER A 167 -14.89 -7.83 -18.93
N LEU A 168 -15.47 -8.44 -19.94
CA LEU A 168 -15.02 -9.71 -20.50
C LEU A 168 -14.54 -9.54 -21.93
N TYR A 169 -13.95 -10.60 -22.51
CA TYR A 169 -13.39 -10.60 -23.85
C TYR A 169 -12.23 -9.61 -24.07
N ASN A 170 -11.56 -9.20 -22.99
CA ASN A 170 -10.43 -8.28 -23.11
C ASN A 170 -9.23 -9.00 -23.71
N GLN A 171 -8.74 -8.51 -24.85
CA GLN A 171 -7.64 -9.10 -25.61
C GLN A 171 -6.62 -8.04 -26.06
N ARG A 172 -5.37 -8.44 -26.14
CA ARG A 172 -4.25 -7.64 -26.65
C ARG A 172 -3.90 -8.05 -28.11
N GLY A 173 -4.87 -8.05 -28.99
CA GLY A 173 -4.68 -8.47 -30.38
C GLY A 173 -4.11 -9.90 -30.48
N ALA A 174 -3.02 -10.08 -31.21
CA ALA A 174 -2.35 -11.37 -31.39
C ALA A 174 -1.69 -11.91 -30.12
N LEU A 175 -1.51 -11.09 -29.07
CA LEU A 175 -0.92 -11.50 -27.80
C LEU A 175 -1.89 -12.27 -26.87
N GLY A 176 -3.16 -12.41 -27.30
CA GLY A 176 -4.18 -13.15 -26.54
C GLY A 176 -4.85 -12.33 -25.45
N ALA A 177 -5.41 -13.01 -24.45
CA ALA A 177 -6.11 -12.38 -23.34
C ALA A 177 -5.18 -11.46 -22.53
N ILE A 178 -5.77 -10.43 -21.90
CA ILE A 178 -5.07 -9.67 -20.87
C ILE A 178 -4.79 -10.56 -19.65
N ASP A 179 -3.87 -10.16 -18.81
CA ASP A 179 -3.77 -10.76 -17.48
C ASP A 179 -5.06 -10.51 -16.70
N PRO A 180 -5.54 -11.49 -15.89
CA PRO A 180 -6.74 -11.32 -15.10
C PRO A 180 -6.54 -10.17 -14.13
N THR A 181 -7.42 -9.16 -14.18
CA THR A 181 -7.28 -7.93 -13.41
C THR A 181 -8.59 -7.58 -12.71
N PRO A 182 -8.92 -8.27 -11.60
CA PRO A 182 -10.06 -7.94 -10.74
C PRO A 182 -9.71 -6.77 -9.83
N THR A 183 -9.72 -5.56 -10.36
CA THR A 183 -9.43 -4.35 -9.61
C THR A 183 -10.47 -4.12 -8.52
N VAL A 184 -10.02 -3.86 -7.30
CA VAL A 184 -10.87 -3.57 -6.14
C VAL A 184 -10.62 -2.14 -5.69
N ALA A 185 -11.69 -1.43 -5.34
CA ALA A 185 -11.62 -0.19 -4.60
C ALA A 185 -12.33 -0.36 -3.26
N VAL A 186 -11.72 0.10 -2.18
CA VAL A 186 -12.30 0.07 -0.84
C VAL A 186 -12.39 1.49 -0.29
N VAL A 187 -13.57 1.82 0.26
CA VAL A 187 -13.83 3.08 0.92
C VAL A 187 -13.79 2.88 2.42
N GLY A 188 -13.13 3.77 3.14
CA GLY A 188 -13.03 3.74 4.59
C GLY A 188 -13.37 5.06 5.26
N LEU A 189 -13.73 5.01 6.53
CA LEU A 189 -14.03 6.17 7.36
C LEU A 189 -12.85 6.49 8.29
N ILE A 190 -12.46 7.76 8.32
CA ILE A 190 -11.57 8.32 9.33
C ILE A 190 -12.42 9.14 10.30
N GLU A 191 -12.38 8.80 11.59
CA GLU A 191 -13.28 9.37 12.60
C GLU A 191 -12.97 10.83 12.93
N LYS A 192 -11.67 11.19 12.91
CA LYS A 192 -11.19 12.52 13.29
C LYS A 192 -10.04 12.96 12.38
N PRO A 193 -9.88 14.27 12.13
CA PRO A 193 -8.82 14.76 11.26
C PRO A 193 -7.41 14.44 11.77
N GLU A 194 -7.20 14.37 13.09
CA GLU A 194 -5.93 14.01 13.70
C GLU A 194 -5.50 12.55 13.48
N HIS A 195 -6.42 11.69 13.03
CA HIS A 195 -6.12 10.30 12.67
C HIS A 195 -5.65 10.16 11.20
N ILE A 196 -5.72 11.23 10.41
CA ILE A 196 -5.25 11.20 9.01
C ILE A 196 -3.73 11.04 9.01
N THR A 197 -3.28 9.90 8.48
CA THR A 197 -1.86 9.53 8.41
C THR A 197 -1.44 9.42 6.95
N THR A 198 -0.17 9.68 6.66
CA THR A 198 0.40 9.62 5.31
C THR A 198 1.73 8.87 5.34
N GLN A 199 2.14 8.35 4.19
CA GLN A 199 3.33 7.50 4.04
C GLN A 199 4.66 8.19 4.34
N TRP A 200 4.74 9.51 4.16
CA TRP A 200 6.03 10.22 4.16
C TRP A 200 6.60 10.42 5.55
N PHE A 201 7.90 10.24 5.68
CA PHE A 201 8.65 10.59 6.88
C PHE A 201 8.48 12.08 7.21
N LYS A 202 8.38 12.40 8.51
CA LYS A 202 8.05 13.76 8.98
C LYS A 202 9.27 14.51 9.49
N ASP A 203 9.95 13.96 10.49
CA ASP A 203 10.97 14.69 11.23
C ASP A 203 12.26 13.88 11.34
N ALA A 204 13.40 14.57 11.24
CA ALA A 204 14.69 13.96 11.54
C ALA A 204 14.76 13.50 13.00
N GLY A 205 15.31 12.31 13.23
CA GLY A 205 15.38 11.68 14.54
C GLY A 205 14.19 10.76 14.86
N ASP A 206 13.14 10.74 14.04
CA ASP A 206 12.06 9.76 14.18
C ASP A 206 12.61 8.35 14.00
N VAL A 207 12.07 7.42 14.77
CA VAL A 207 12.43 6.00 14.70
C VAL A 207 11.55 5.30 13.68
N ILE A 208 12.18 4.55 12.79
CA ILE A 208 11.54 3.73 11.77
C ILE A 208 11.31 2.33 12.36
N LEU A 209 10.07 1.88 12.35
CA LEU A 209 9.66 0.55 12.79
C LEU A 209 9.02 -0.20 11.62
N LEU A 210 9.31 -1.50 11.51
CA LEU A 210 8.55 -2.43 10.67
C LEU A 210 7.54 -3.16 11.56
N LEU A 211 6.28 -3.09 11.21
CA LEU A 211 5.21 -3.93 11.74
C LEU A 211 4.94 -5.09 10.77
N GLY A 212 4.74 -6.28 11.29
CA GLY A 212 4.71 -7.53 10.52
C GLY A 212 6.07 -8.21 10.48
N SER A 213 6.09 -9.44 9.96
CA SER A 213 7.35 -10.19 9.78
C SER A 213 8.15 -9.63 8.62
N PRO A 214 9.48 -9.51 8.73
CA PRO A 214 10.32 -9.01 7.63
C PRO A 214 10.28 -9.92 6.40
N MET A 215 9.97 -11.20 6.63
CA MET A 215 9.89 -12.23 5.60
C MET A 215 8.92 -13.33 6.08
N ASP A 216 8.23 -13.98 5.14
CA ASP A 216 7.53 -15.23 5.40
C ASP A 216 8.54 -16.40 5.25
N LEU A 217 8.83 -17.06 6.37
CA LEU A 217 9.79 -18.17 6.41
C LEU A 217 9.23 -19.46 5.81
N ASP A 218 7.91 -19.56 5.70
CA ASP A 218 7.21 -20.70 5.10
C ASP A 218 7.07 -20.55 3.58
N ASP A 219 7.35 -19.39 3.03
CA ASP A 219 7.39 -19.15 1.59
C ASP A 219 8.74 -19.59 1.00
N PRO A 220 8.79 -20.70 0.21
CA PRO A 220 10.04 -21.16 -0.40
C PRO A 220 10.62 -20.17 -1.42
N LEU A 221 9.82 -19.23 -1.91
CA LEU A 221 10.24 -18.17 -2.83
C LEU A 221 10.57 -16.85 -2.11
N GLN A 222 10.41 -16.81 -0.80
CA GLN A 222 10.78 -15.67 0.05
C GLN A 222 10.19 -14.33 -0.41
N GLY A 223 8.94 -14.34 -0.93
CA GLY A 223 8.26 -13.16 -1.45
C GLY A 223 8.64 -12.77 -2.88
N LEU A 224 9.53 -13.52 -3.56
CA LEU A 224 9.94 -13.18 -4.94
C LEU A 224 9.01 -13.77 -6.01
N GLY A 225 8.13 -14.73 -5.67
CA GLY A 225 7.19 -15.31 -6.63
C GLY A 225 6.25 -14.24 -7.22
N GLY A 226 6.28 -14.05 -8.53
CA GLY A 226 5.48 -13.04 -9.22
C GLY A 226 5.91 -11.59 -8.98
N SER A 227 6.98 -11.34 -8.23
CA SER A 227 7.42 -9.99 -7.86
C SER A 227 7.88 -9.14 -9.05
N VAL A 228 7.79 -7.83 -8.89
CA VAL A 228 8.33 -6.86 -9.86
C VAL A 228 9.86 -7.01 -9.97
N GLN A 229 10.56 -7.36 -8.87
CA GLN A 229 12.00 -7.64 -8.91
C GLN A 229 12.32 -8.80 -9.85
N LEU A 230 11.59 -9.91 -9.76
CA LEU A 230 11.82 -11.07 -10.61
C LEU A 230 11.59 -10.75 -12.08
N GLN A 231 10.59 -9.93 -12.36
CA GLN A 231 10.29 -9.48 -13.73
C GLN A 231 11.32 -8.47 -14.25
N ALA A 232 11.64 -7.45 -13.47
CA ALA A 232 12.50 -6.35 -13.90
C ALA A 232 13.98 -6.75 -14.01
N ALA A 233 14.48 -7.62 -13.13
CA ALA A 233 15.87 -8.06 -13.13
C ALA A 233 16.11 -9.26 -14.05
N HIS A 234 15.15 -10.17 -14.18
CA HIS A 234 15.34 -11.46 -14.85
C HIS A 234 14.35 -11.74 -15.98
N GLY A 235 13.40 -10.85 -16.28
CA GLY A 235 12.37 -11.05 -17.29
C GLY A 235 11.43 -12.22 -16.98
N LYS A 236 11.27 -12.60 -15.71
CA LYS A 236 10.52 -13.78 -15.28
C LYS A 236 9.19 -13.39 -14.63
N LYS A 237 8.11 -13.95 -15.17
CA LYS A 237 6.78 -13.92 -14.59
C LYS A 237 6.41 -15.33 -14.19
N THR A 238 6.80 -15.75 -12.99
CA THR A 238 6.69 -17.15 -12.53
C THR A 238 6.75 -17.24 -11.01
N GLY A 239 6.48 -18.42 -10.48
CA GLY A 239 6.43 -18.73 -9.07
C GLY A 239 5.03 -18.46 -8.48
N LEU A 240 4.77 -19.01 -7.30
CA LEU A 240 3.53 -18.69 -6.58
C LEU A 240 3.68 -17.32 -5.92
N PRO A 241 2.65 -16.46 -5.98
CA PRO A 241 2.67 -15.19 -5.26
C PRO A 241 2.65 -15.41 -3.76
N PRO A 242 3.15 -14.44 -2.97
CA PRO A 242 3.07 -14.49 -1.51
C PRO A 242 1.62 -14.64 -1.04
N ARG A 243 1.40 -15.53 -0.06
CA ARG A 243 0.08 -15.75 0.52
C ARG A 243 -0.27 -14.69 1.55
N VAL A 244 -1.56 -14.39 1.65
CA VAL A 244 -2.09 -13.51 2.70
C VAL A 244 -2.71 -14.32 3.82
N ASP A 245 -2.18 -14.19 5.02
CA ASP A 245 -2.87 -14.57 6.25
C ASP A 245 -3.82 -13.44 6.66
N LEU A 246 -5.12 -13.65 6.47
CA LEU A 246 -6.14 -12.63 6.72
C LEU A 246 -6.33 -12.31 8.21
N GLU A 247 -6.11 -13.28 9.11
CA GLU A 247 -6.22 -13.03 10.55
C GLU A 247 -5.02 -12.23 11.07
N ALA A 248 -3.82 -12.54 10.60
CA ALA A 248 -2.64 -11.72 10.87
C ALA A 248 -2.79 -10.31 10.30
N ALA A 249 -3.35 -10.17 9.07
CA ALA A 249 -3.64 -8.88 8.46
C ALA A 249 -4.62 -8.04 9.30
N LYS A 250 -5.73 -8.63 9.75
CA LYS A 250 -6.71 -7.94 10.62
C LYS A 250 -6.09 -7.47 11.93
N THR A 251 -5.28 -8.33 12.54
CA THR A 251 -4.58 -8.01 13.80
C THR A 251 -3.63 -6.84 13.59
N LEU A 252 -2.84 -6.87 12.50
CA LEU A 252 -1.93 -5.79 12.13
C LEU A 252 -2.66 -4.46 11.89
N HIS A 253 -3.74 -4.48 11.06
CA HIS A 253 -4.50 -3.27 10.74
C HIS A 253 -5.17 -2.67 11.98
N THR A 254 -5.77 -3.51 12.82
CA THR A 254 -6.41 -3.07 14.06
C THR A 254 -5.40 -2.46 15.04
N SER A 255 -4.22 -3.08 15.14
CA SER A 255 -3.16 -2.59 16.01
C SER A 255 -2.62 -1.24 15.51
N LEU A 256 -2.39 -1.09 14.21
CA LEU A 256 -1.97 0.18 13.62
C LEU A 256 -3.00 1.29 13.85
N LEU A 257 -4.28 1.02 13.62
CA LEU A 257 -5.36 1.98 13.85
C LEU A 257 -5.43 2.41 15.33
N GLY A 258 -5.18 1.49 16.26
CA GLY A 258 -5.05 1.80 17.69
C GLY A 258 -3.92 2.79 17.96
N LEU A 259 -2.73 2.53 17.42
CA LEU A 259 -1.55 3.39 17.57
C LEU A 259 -1.76 4.78 16.93
N ILE A 260 -2.43 4.85 15.78
CA ILE A 260 -2.78 6.12 15.12
C ILE A 260 -3.73 6.93 16.01
N ARG A 261 -4.75 6.30 16.59
CA ARG A 261 -5.71 6.95 17.51
C ARG A 261 -5.08 7.44 18.79
N GLU A 262 -4.03 6.77 19.25
CA GLU A 262 -3.20 7.23 20.37
C GLU A 262 -2.29 8.41 20.02
N GLY A 263 -2.20 8.78 18.74
CA GLY A 263 -1.39 9.90 18.25
C GLY A 263 0.12 9.65 18.27
N VAL A 264 0.55 8.38 18.32
CA VAL A 264 1.99 8.03 18.37
C VAL A 264 2.61 7.76 17.01
N VAL A 265 1.80 7.43 16.00
CA VAL A 265 2.25 7.21 14.63
C VAL A 265 2.34 8.53 13.88
N LYS A 266 3.51 8.84 13.33
CA LYS A 266 3.74 10.04 12.52
C LYS A 266 3.58 9.78 11.02
N SER A 267 3.99 8.61 10.56
CA SER A 267 3.78 8.15 9.18
C SER A 267 3.53 6.65 9.17
N ALA A 268 2.80 6.18 8.17
CA ALA A 268 2.58 4.77 7.91
C ALA A 268 2.53 4.54 6.41
N HIS A 269 3.18 3.46 5.95
CA HIS A 269 3.21 3.05 4.54
C HIS A 269 3.26 1.54 4.45
N ASP A 270 2.46 0.95 3.57
CA ASP A 270 2.46 -0.48 3.37
C ASP A 270 3.68 -0.94 2.54
N CYS A 271 4.08 -2.21 2.69
CA CYS A 271 5.09 -2.82 1.84
C CYS A 271 4.38 -3.68 0.79
N SER A 272 4.36 -3.20 -0.45
CA SER A 272 3.72 -3.85 -1.60
C SER A 272 4.76 -4.15 -2.69
N GLU A 273 4.48 -3.75 -3.94
CA GLU A 273 5.38 -3.97 -5.06
C GLU A 273 6.78 -3.40 -4.82
N GLY A 274 7.77 -4.22 -5.10
CA GLY A 274 9.19 -3.89 -4.85
C GLY A 274 9.63 -3.98 -3.40
N GLY A 275 8.75 -4.39 -2.49
CA GLY A 275 9.06 -4.77 -1.12
C GLY A 275 9.55 -3.64 -0.22
N LEU A 276 10.33 -4.01 0.81
CA LEU A 276 10.75 -3.09 1.88
C LEU A 276 11.61 -1.92 1.39
N ALA A 277 12.51 -2.16 0.45
CA ALA A 277 13.42 -1.11 -0.02
C ALA A 277 12.69 -0.04 -0.83
N VAL A 278 11.68 -0.41 -1.61
CA VAL A 278 10.81 0.53 -2.34
C VAL A 278 9.94 1.31 -1.34
N CYS A 279 9.29 0.66 -0.40
CA CYS A 279 8.50 1.29 0.66
C CYS A 279 9.31 2.35 1.44
N LEU A 280 10.55 2.04 1.82
CA LEU A 280 11.44 3.00 2.48
C LEU A 280 11.83 4.16 1.57
N ALA A 281 12.09 3.91 0.28
CA ALA A 281 12.40 4.95 -0.69
C ALA A 281 11.22 5.91 -0.89
N GLU A 282 10.02 5.39 -1.05
CA GLU A 282 8.79 6.19 -1.21
C GLU A 282 8.48 7.00 0.05
N SER A 283 8.73 6.44 1.24
CA SER A 283 8.61 7.18 2.51
C SER A 283 9.57 8.37 2.62
N CYS A 284 10.73 8.31 1.96
CA CYS A 284 11.68 9.43 1.86
C CYS A 284 11.24 10.53 0.89
N MET A 285 10.26 10.26 0.00
CA MET A 285 9.88 11.11 -1.14
C MET A 285 8.47 11.67 -0.96
N SER A 286 8.32 12.74 -0.20
CA SER A 286 7.04 13.40 0.03
C SER A 286 6.59 14.20 -1.20
N GLN A 287 5.31 14.11 -1.52
CA GLN A 287 4.66 14.98 -2.50
C GLN A 287 3.92 16.10 -1.78
N GLN A 288 4.36 17.35 -1.98
CA GLN A 288 3.56 18.51 -1.64
C GLN A 288 2.95 19.06 -2.94
N ILE A 289 1.94 18.38 -3.47
CA ILE A 289 1.35 18.65 -4.77
C ILE A 289 0.88 20.12 -4.89
N ALA A 290 0.27 20.66 -3.84
CA ALA A 290 -0.21 22.04 -3.82
C ALA A 290 0.92 23.09 -3.97
N ARG A 291 2.16 22.71 -3.71
CA ARG A 291 3.33 23.61 -3.79
C ARG A 291 4.30 23.23 -4.90
N GLY A 292 4.10 22.10 -5.56
CA GLY A 292 5.01 21.59 -6.59
C GLY A 292 6.43 21.29 -6.09
N THR A 293 6.66 21.31 -4.77
CA THR A 293 7.98 21.10 -4.16
C THR A 293 7.94 19.84 -3.32
N PRO A 294 8.63 18.75 -3.73
CA PRO A 294 8.72 17.56 -2.92
C PRO A 294 9.53 17.83 -1.65
N ARG A 295 9.10 17.25 -0.54
CA ARG A 295 9.92 17.18 0.66
C ARG A 295 10.74 15.90 0.57
N LEU A 296 12.05 16.03 0.58
CA LEU A 296 12.98 14.91 0.56
C LEU A 296 13.68 14.84 1.92
N ILE A 297 13.65 13.65 2.53
CA ILE A 297 14.32 13.40 3.80
C ILE A 297 14.84 11.96 3.79
N GLY A 298 16.12 11.79 4.10
CA GLY A 298 16.77 10.49 4.08
C GLY A 298 16.44 9.59 5.27
N ALA A 299 17.02 8.41 5.25
CA ALA A 299 16.90 7.43 6.32
C ALA A 299 18.15 6.57 6.44
N GLN A 300 18.51 6.22 7.68
CA GLN A 300 19.54 5.25 8.00
C GLN A 300 18.86 3.99 8.56
N VAL A 301 18.96 2.90 7.82
CA VAL A 301 18.28 1.63 8.10
C VAL A 301 19.30 0.51 8.25
N GLU A 302 19.13 -0.32 9.27
CA GLU A 302 19.91 -1.53 9.49
C GLU A 302 18.95 -2.72 9.57
N LEU A 303 19.07 -3.64 8.61
CA LEU A 303 18.28 -4.85 8.62
C LEU A 303 18.91 -5.86 9.58
N PRO A 304 18.11 -6.53 10.42
CA PRO A 304 18.61 -7.48 11.39
C PRO A 304 19.35 -8.63 10.70
N ALA A 305 20.45 -9.07 11.30
CA ALA A 305 21.11 -10.29 10.88
C ALA A 305 20.18 -11.49 11.12
N PRO A 306 20.23 -12.54 10.28
CA PRO A 306 19.49 -13.76 10.52
C PRO A 306 19.88 -14.36 11.88
N ALA A 307 18.91 -15.05 12.53
CA ALA A 307 19.18 -15.71 13.78
C ALA A 307 20.35 -16.72 13.64
N ALA A 308 21.15 -16.85 14.69
CA ALA A 308 22.29 -17.77 14.69
C ALA A 308 21.82 -19.20 14.36
N GLY A 309 22.41 -19.81 13.34
CA GLY A 309 22.06 -21.16 12.87
C GLY A 309 20.93 -21.22 11.82
N SER A 310 20.28 -20.12 11.49
CA SER A 310 19.36 -20.04 10.37
C SER A 310 20.11 -19.75 9.06
N PRO A 311 19.68 -20.33 7.92
CA PRO A 311 20.24 -19.95 6.64
C PRO A 311 20.00 -18.43 6.40
N ALA A 312 21.01 -17.75 5.87
CA ALA A 312 20.86 -16.35 5.51
C ALA A 312 19.82 -16.23 4.38
N PRO A 313 18.79 -15.37 4.51
CA PRO A 313 17.88 -15.12 3.41
C PRO A 313 18.65 -14.50 2.23
N ARG A 314 18.10 -14.67 1.03
CA ARG A 314 18.60 -13.96 -0.15
C ARG A 314 18.46 -12.46 0.06
N LEU A 315 19.45 -11.69 -0.39
CA LEU A 315 19.44 -10.24 -0.21
C LEU A 315 18.33 -9.58 -1.04
N ASP A 316 18.11 -10.05 -2.27
CA ASP A 316 17.03 -9.56 -3.12
C ASP A 316 15.63 -9.85 -2.53
N ALA A 317 15.46 -11.00 -1.88
CA ALA A 317 14.23 -11.34 -1.19
C ALA A 317 13.98 -10.46 0.05
N LEU A 318 15.01 -10.19 0.83
CA LEU A 318 14.90 -9.33 2.02
C LEU A 318 14.57 -7.88 1.67
N LEU A 319 15.17 -7.36 0.58
CA LEU A 319 14.99 -5.97 0.14
C LEU A 319 13.75 -5.78 -0.73
N PHE A 320 13.50 -6.70 -1.66
CA PHE A 320 12.55 -6.54 -2.77
C PHE A 320 11.46 -7.61 -2.82
N GLY A 321 11.48 -8.59 -1.91
CA GLY A 321 10.41 -9.59 -1.78
C GLY A 321 9.10 -8.92 -1.38
N GLU A 322 7.99 -9.35 -1.96
CA GLU A 322 6.65 -8.75 -1.80
C GLU A 322 5.81 -9.53 -0.77
N THR A 323 6.48 -10.00 0.30
CA THR A 323 5.81 -10.66 1.43
C THR A 323 4.70 -9.78 1.99
N GLN A 324 3.53 -10.36 2.22
CA GLN A 324 2.34 -9.65 2.66
C GLN A 324 2.40 -9.26 4.15
N ASN A 325 1.42 -8.47 4.61
CA ASN A 325 1.22 -8.09 6.01
C ASN A 325 2.42 -7.35 6.64
N ARG A 326 2.97 -6.37 5.93
CA ARG A 326 4.07 -5.53 6.41
C ARG A 326 3.72 -4.05 6.25
N ILE A 327 4.04 -3.26 7.28
CA ILE A 327 3.84 -1.81 7.29
C ILE A 327 5.07 -1.15 7.91
N VAL A 328 5.61 -0.13 7.24
CA VAL A 328 6.63 0.75 7.81
C VAL A 328 5.95 1.93 8.49
N ILE A 329 6.27 2.18 9.75
CA ILE A 329 5.80 3.35 10.49
C ILE A 329 6.96 4.18 11.03
N THR A 330 6.70 5.46 11.30
CA THR A 330 7.60 6.27 12.12
C THR A 330 6.91 6.76 13.38
N VAL A 331 7.72 6.84 14.44
CA VAL A 331 7.29 7.32 15.75
C VAL A 331 8.37 8.22 16.35
N ALA A 332 8.01 9.09 17.29
CA ALA A 332 9.01 9.85 18.04
C ALA A 332 9.93 8.88 18.81
N SER A 333 11.22 9.23 18.94
CA SER A 333 12.23 8.36 19.56
C SER A 333 11.83 7.87 20.96
N GLN A 334 11.19 8.71 21.75
CA GLN A 334 10.71 8.39 23.10
C GLN A 334 9.56 7.36 23.12
N ASP A 335 8.79 7.25 22.05
CA ASP A 335 7.63 6.35 21.96
C ASP A 335 7.99 4.96 21.41
N ALA A 336 9.14 4.81 20.75
CA ALA A 336 9.51 3.58 20.04
C ALA A 336 9.47 2.32 20.95
N GLY A 337 10.02 2.41 22.17
CA GLY A 337 10.01 1.28 23.11
C GLY A 337 8.60 0.89 23.56
N ARG A 338 7.71 1.88 23.78
CA ARG A 338 6.32 1.65 24.14
C ARG A 338 5.57 0.97 22.99
N VAL A 339 5.73 1.45 21.77
CA VAL A 339 5.06 0.91 20.58
C VAL A 339 5.48 -0.55 20.33
N LEU A 340 6.79 -0.85 20.38
CA LEU A 340 7.28 -2.23 20.23
C LEU A 340 6.69 -3.17 21.29
N LYS A 341 6.63 -2.73 22.56
CA LYS A 341 6.02 -3.53 23.63
C LYS A 341 4.53 -3.76 23.39
N GLN A 342 3.80 -2.72 22.96
CA GLN A 342 2.36 -2.81 22.67
C GLN A 342 2.09 -3.78 21.51
N CYS A 343 2.87 -3.71 20.42
CA CYS A 343 2.78 -4.66 19.31
C CYS A 343 2.99 -6.10 19.81
N GLY A 344 4.01 -6.34 20.65
CA GLY A 344 4.26 -7.68 21.22
C GLY A 344 3.09 -8.19 22.07
N ILE A 345 2.42 -7.35 22.84
CA ILE A 345 1.23 -7.71 23.63
C ILE A 345 0.07 -8.08 22.70
N LEU A 346 -0.08 -7.38 21.58
CA LEU A 346 -1.15 -7.61 20.59
C LEU A 346 -0.84 -8.75 19.61
N GLY A 347 0.33 -9.41 19.73
CA GLY A 347 0.74 -10.50 18.85
C GLY A 347 1.18 -10.03 17.46
N VAL A 348 1.49 -8.75 17.27
CA VAL A 348 2.02 -8.20 16.04
C VAL A 348 3.55 -8.22 16.10
N PRO A 349 4.25 -8.94 15.22
CA PRO A 349 5.68 -8.82 15.08
C PRO A 349 6.07 -7.38 14.79
N ALA A 350 7.05 -6.85 15.49
CA ALA A 350 7.50 -5.50 15.26
C ALA A 350 9.01 -5.38 15.58
N GLN A 351 9.71 -4.61 14.76
CA GLN A 351 11.15 -4.39 14.95
C GLN A 351 11.56 -2.97 14.57
N ARG A 352 12.58 -2.48 15.24
CA ARG A 352 13.25 -1.24 14.87
C ARG A 352 14.13 -1.48 13.64
N LEU A 353 13.98 -0.63 12.62
CA LEU A 353 14.81 -0.65 11.42
C LEU A 353 15.87 0.45 11.44
N GLY A 354 15.55 1.64 11.95
CA GLY A 354 16.50 2.74 11.86
C GLY A 354 15.94 4.08 12.30
N THR A 355 16.45 5.14 11.69
CA THR A 355 16.07 6.53 11.98
C THR A 355 15.97 7.36 10.70
N VAL A 356 15.05 8.31 10.72
CA VAL A 356 14.84 9.32 9.68
C VAL A 356 15.92 10.40 9.81
N GLY A 357 16.49 10.85 8.69
CA GLY A 357 17.39 12.00 8.66
C GLY A 357 18.38 11.99 7.51
N GLY A 358 18.99 13.12 7.27
CA GLY A 358 19.91 13.33 6.15
C GLY A 358 19.22 13.45 4.80
N ASP A 359 20.02 13.31 3.74
CA ASP A 359 19.62 13.41 2.33
C ASP A 359 19.87 12.11 1.54
N MET A 360 20.36 11.08 2.23
CA MET A 360 20.62 9.75 1.67
C MET A 360 19.64 8.72 2.23
N LEU A 361 19.19 7.80 1.40
CA LEU A 361 18.64 6.53 1.85
C LEU A 361 19.79 5.53 1.92
N SER A 362 20.10 5.03 3.11
CA SER A 362 21.11 4.01 3.35
C SER A 362 20.48 2.82 4.07
N ILE A 363 20.51 1.64 3.44
CA ILE A 363 20.00 0.37 3.99
C ILE A 363 21.17 -0.60 4.09
N ARG A 364 21.55 -0.97 5.31
CA ARG A 364 22.62 -1.93 5.57
C ARG A 364 22.04 -3.30 5.91
N SER A 365 22.59 -4.34 5.28
CA SER A 365 22.32 -5.74 5.60
C SER A 365 23.67 -6.49 5.67
N GLY A 366 24.11 -6.81 6.86
CA GLY A 366 25.45 -7.40 7.08
C GLY A 366 26.56 -6.51 6.53
N THR A 367 27.31 -7.01 5.55
CA THR A 367 28.40 -6.28 4.87
C THR A 367 27.95 -5.50 3.64
N THR A 368 26.72 -5.68 3.19
CA THR A 368 26.18 -5.02 1.99
C THR A 368 25.41 -3.77 2.38
N THR A 369 25.64 -2.68 1.64
CA THR A 369 24.91 -1.43 1.80
C THR A 369 24.29 -1.02 0.47
N LEU A 370 22.97 -0.76 0.49
CA LEU A 370 22.26 -0.03 -0.54
C LEU A 370 22.27 1.44 -0.14
N GLU A 371 22.80 2.30 -0.99
CA GLU A 371 22.88 3.73 -0.69
C GLU A 371 22.64 4.57 -1.93
N SER A 372 21.81 5.62 -1.80
CA SER A 372 21.56 6.58 -2.88
C SER A 372 21.04 7.90 -2.32
N PRO A 373 21.39 9.05 -2.96
CA PRO A 373 20.75 10.34 -2.67
C PRO A 373 19.22 10.24 -2.91
N VAL A 374 18.44 10.72 -1.96
CA VAL A 374 16.96 10.73 -2.09
C VAL A 374 16.51 11.55 -3.30
N ALA A 375 17.23 12.63 -3.62
CA ALA A 375 16.95 13.46 -4.79
C ALA A 375 17.07 12.68 -6.11
N GLU A 376 18.06 11.78 -6.24
CA GLU A 376 18.21 10.92 -7.41
C GLU A 376 17.09 9.88 -7.50
N LEU A 377 16.76 9.23 -6.37
CA LEU A 377 15.65 8.27 -6.31
C LEU A 377 14.32 8.94 -6.68
N HIS A 378 14.08 10.15 -6.16
CA HIS A 378 12.90 10.94 -6.48
C HIS A 378 12.83 11.28 -7.98
N ASP A 379 13.91 11.72 -8.60
CA ASP A 379 13.93 12.05 -10.03
C ASP A 379 13.62 10.83 -10.90
N ILE A 380 14.17 9.67 -10.56
CA ILE A 380 13.90 8.39 -11.25
C ILE A 380 12.41 8.04 -11.11
N TRP A 381 11.89 8.03 -9.90
CA TRP A 381 10.52 7.63 -9.59
C TRP A 381 9.47 8.61 -10.12
N TRP A 382 9.71 9.92 -9.95
CA TRP A 382 8.77 10.99 -10.33
C TRP A 382 8.60 11.13 -11.83
N ASN A 383 9.69 11.02 -12.57
CA ASN A 383 9.70 11.28 -14.01
C ASN A 383 9.63 10.02 -14.87
N ALA A 384 9.53 8.82 -14.28
CA ALA A 384 9.58 7.57 -15.05
C ALA A 384 8.50 7.48 -16.13
N ILE A 385 7.24 7.75 -15.79
CA ILE A 385 6.11 7.68 -16.73
C ILE A 385 6.25 8.77 -17.81
N ALA A 386 6.57 10.00 -17.43
CA ALA A 386 6.78 11.09 -18.39
C ALA A 386 7.89 10.73 -19.39
N ARG A 387 9.00 10.15 -18.94
CA ARG A 387 10.10 9.69 -19.80
C ARG A 387 9.69 8.55 -20.74
N ALA A 388 8.81 7.67 -20.29
CA ALA A 388 8.30 6.56 -21.10
C ALA A 388 7.27 7.01 -22.16
N MET A 389 6.60 8.13 -21.90
CA MET A 389 5.59 8.69 -22.82
C MET A 389 6.20 9.62 -23.89
N GLY A 390 7.44 10.07 -23.74
CA GLY A 390 8.16 10.99 -24.65
C GLY A 390 7.91 12.40 -24.27
#